data_8d7b3e33c843a5c46a342569be0bec48
#
_entry.id   8d7b3e33c843a5c46a342569be0bec48
#
_cell.length_a   1.000
_cell.length_b   1.000
_cell.length_c   1.000
_cell.angle_alpha   90.00
_cell.angle_beta   90.00
_cell.angle_gamma   90.00
#
_symmetry.space_group_name_H-M   'P 1'
#
loop_
_entity.id
_entity.type
_entity.pdbx_description
1 polymer ?
#
loop_
_entity_poly.entity_id
_entity_poly.type
_entity_poly.pdbx_seq_one_letter_code
_entity_poly.pdbx_strand_id
1 'polypeptide(L)'
;MRLSATDAAFLYSETASGPMHISSVFVVEGELTYERFFQHFAQRMHLLPAYKRKIAMVPFNMSHPKWVDDPDFDLSKHLYHHELPAEVSFQEALNFTVDLNEPMLDRSKPLWENHIVTGLPGLTFVLNRTHHCMIDGASGMELAQVMYDFEPDPTPPEAPPQKDVEQPPGQLQLYNEAVQDNLRALSEIRPTDWMPENAKQRELIQRASKVFTDFVTRPAITAPFNRSMVGPKRRADFLRRSFSEIREVRRAFGGTINDVVLTVVSEGMARYLSNHEQKLENKHMRVMCPVNVRTEDLKGALGNQVSAIFPMLPAWPMDPSSRLAAVRTEMENIKSNEDAQAVTMASEAGSGIWPLAMAPTQVVGTSLDPTVWAARFPLPVMPDLGWQPPNVGINFVCTNVPGVQVPLYLAGHKVRDTIGLLILCGNVGFSTTVL
;
A
#
# COMPACT_ATOMS: atom_id res chain seq x y z
N MET A 1 -12.04 16.22 10.65
CA MET A 1 -10.67 15.84 11.09
C MET A 1 -9.71 16.05 9.93
N ARG A 2 -8.51 16.66 10.16
CA ARG A 2 -7.50 16.87 9.10
C ARG A 2 -6.74 15.56 8.83
N LEU A 3 -6.37 15.30 7.57
CA LEU A 3 -5.50 14.18 7.22
C LEU A 3 -4.13 14.37 7.86
N SER A 4 -3.50 13.26 8.23
CA SER A 4 -2.08 13.27 8.56
C SER A 4 -1.24 13.58 7.30
N ALA A 5 -0.01 14.04 7.49
CA ALA A 5 0.89 14.27 6.37
C ALA A 5 1.13 12.98 5.56
N THR A 6 1.27 11.84 6.24
CA THR A 6 1.45 10.53 5.62
C THR A 6 0.25 10.13 4.76
N ASP A 7 -0.98 10.31 5.27
CA ASP A 7 -2.18 9.98 4.51
C ASP A 7 -2.38 10.93 3.32
N ALA A 8 -2.15 12.24 3.52
CA ALA A 8 -2.22 13.23 2.45
C ALA A 8 -1.16 12.96 1.36
N ALA A 9 -0.05 12.36 1.73
CA ALA A 9 1.01 11.96 0.83
C ALA A 9 0.51 11.07 -0.30
N PHE A 10 -0.34 10.10 -0.01
CA PHE A 10 -0.93 9.23 -1.02
C PHE A 10 -1.80 10.00 -2.02
N LEU A 11 -2.54 11.01 -1.55
CA LEU A 11 -3.36 11.85 -2.44
C LEU A 11 -2.51 12.72 -3.38
N TYR A 12 -1.37 13.22 -2.90
CA TYR A 12 -0.50 14.08 -3.70
C TYR A 12 0.34 13.29 -4.70
N SER A 13 0.66 12.03 -4.37
CA SER A 13 1.45 11.15 -5.24
C SER A 13 0.60 10.45 -6.31
N GLU A 14 -0.73 10.45 -6.16
CA GLU A 14 -1.62 9.72 -7.06
C GLU A 14 -1.62 10.32 -8.46
N THR A 15 -1.53 9.44 -9.46
CA THR A 15 -1.62 9.76 -10.88
C THR A 15 -2.48 8.73 -11.59
N ALA A 16 -2.96 9.06 -12.79
CA ALA A 16 -3.73 8.10 -13.61
C ALA A 16 -2.96 6.80 -13.92
N SER A 17 -1.62 6.86 -13.98
CA SER A 17 -0.77 5.69 -14.18
C SER A 17 -0.40 4.97 -12.87
N GLY A 18 -0.53 5.63 -11.75
CA GLY A 18 -0.23 5.11 -10.41
C GLY A 18 -1.33 5.49 -9.43
N PRO A 19 -2.53 4.88 -9.53
CA PRO A 19 -3.59 5.06 -8.54
C PRO A 19 -3.11 4.61 -7.16
N MET A 20 -3.48 5.34 -6.13
CA MET A 20 -3.04 5.11 -4.75
C MET A 20 -4.10 4.39 -3.91
N HIS A 21 -4.81 3.45 -4.49
CA HIS A 21 -5.68 2.56 -3.74
C HIS A 21 -5.02 1.19 -3.55
N ILE A 22 -5.26 0.59 -2.41
CA ILE A 22 -5.01 -0.82 -2.17
C ILE A 22 -6.30 -1.58 -2.43
N SER A 23 -6.13 -2.81 -2.90
CA SER A 23 -7.26 -3.60 -3.33
C SER A 23 -7.05 -5.07 -3.01
N SER A 24 -8.15 -5.78 -2.94
CA SER A 24 -8.14 -7.23 -2.81
C SER A 24 -9.24 -7.82 -3.69
N VAL A 25 -8.88 -8.87 -4.39
CA VAL A 25 -9.86 -9.71 -5.09
C VAL A 25 -10.16 -10.91 -4.21
N PHE A 26 -11.41 -11.05 -3.83
CA PHE A 26 -11.93 -12.22 -3.13
C PHE A 26 -12.64 -13.12 -4.12
N VAL A 27 -12.32 -14.39 -4.11
CA VAL A 27 -13.05 -15.41 -4.87
C VAL A 27 -13.92 -16.16 -3.88
N VAL A 28 -15.24 -16.04 -4.02
CA VAL A 28 -16.19 -16.70 -3.15
C VAL A 28 -16.86 -17.87 -3.87
N GLU A 29 -17.22 -18.91 -3.11
CA GLU A 29 -17.92 -20.09 -3.61
C GLU A 29 -19.39 -19.77 -3.83
N GLY A 30 -19.92 -20.20 -4.95
CA GLY A 30 -21.32 -19.97 -5.33
C GLY A 30 -21.56 -18.66 -6.06
N GLU A 31 -22.82 -18.41 -6.37
CA GLU A 31 -23.27 -17.22 -7.06
C GLU A 31 -23.77 -16.18 -6.04
N LEU A 32 -22.97 -15.17 -5.76
CA LEU A 32 -23.32 -14.07 -4.89
C LEU A 32 -24.10 -13.01 -5.70
N THR A 33 -25.38 -12.83 -5.38
CA THR A 33 -26.21 -11.82 -6.05
C THR A 33 -25.89 -10.41 -5.57
N TYR A 34 -26.13 -9.40 -6.44
CA TYR A 34 -25.96 -8.00 -6.09
C TYR A 34 -26.84 -7.60 -4.88
N GLU A 35 -28.08 -8.04 -4.85
CA GLU A 35 -29.03 -7.74 -3.78
C GLU A 35 -28.52 -8.23 -2.43
N ARG A 36 -28.02 -9.47 -2.37
CA ARG A 36 -27.48 -10.05 -1.15
C ARG A 36 -26.21 -9.32 -0.70
N PHE A 37 -25.36 -8.97 -1.64
CA PHE A 37 -24.15 -8.19 -1.38
C PHE A 37 -24.48 -6.79 -0.88
N PHE A 38 -25.44 -6.11 -1.53
CA PHE A 38 -25.92 -4.79 -1.10
C PHE A 38 -26.48 -4.82 0.31
N GLN A 39 -27.35 -5.78 0.61
CA GLN A 39 -27.95 -5.94 1.95
C GLN A 39 -26.88 -6.19 3.02
N HIS A 40 -25.87 -6.99 2.71
CA HIS A 40 -24.76 -7.24 3.62
C HIS A 40 -24.06 -5.95 4.04
N PHE A 41 -23.75 -5.07 3.09
CA PHE A 41 -23.15 -3.76 3.38
C PHE A 41 -24.13 -2.81 4.07
N ALA A 42 -25.36 -2.71 3.58
CA ALA A 42 -26.38 -1.81 4.12
C ALA A 42 -26.59 -2.03 5.62
N GLN A 43 -26.62 -3.29 6.05
CA GLN A 43 -26.79 -3.66 7.46
C GLN A 43 -25.58 -3.33 8.33
N ARG A 44 -24.38 -3.14 7.75
CA ARG A 44 -23.10 -2.97 8.46
C ARG A 44 -22.47 -1.57 8.33
N MET A 45 -23.00 -0.72 7.43
CA MET A 45 -22.45 0.63 7.18
C MET A 45 -22.40 1.53 8.43
N HIS A 46 -23.20 1.24 9.44
CA HIS A 46 -23.15 1.95 10.73
C HIS A 46 -21.89 1.65 11.53
N LEU A 47 -21.23 0.52 11.28
CA LEU A 47 -19.95 0.14 11.89
C LEU A 47 -18.75 0.83 11.22
N LEU A 48 -18.94 1.44 10.05
CA LEU A 48 -17.91 2.05 9.23
C LEU A 48 -18.14 3.56 9.03
N PRO A 49 -18.16 4.38 10.08
CA PRO A 49 -18.42 5.82 9.93
C PRO A 49 -17.39 6.52 9.04
N ALA A 50 -16.13 6.07 9.04
CA ALA A 50 -15.07 6.59 8.18
C ALA A 50 -15.37 6.40 6.68
N TYR A 51 -16.11 5.35 6.32
CA TYR A 51 -16.48 5.04 4.93
C TYR A 51 -17.65 5.88 4.39
N LYS A 52 -18.24 6.73 5.24
CA LYS A 52 -19.22 7.75 4.84
C LYS A 52 -18.61 9.15 4.73
N ARG A 53 -17.29 9.26 4.84
CA ARG A 53 -16.57 10.54 4.78
C ARG A 53 -15.89 10.70 3.44
N LYS A 54 -15.94 11.93 2.92
CA LYS A 54 -15.19 12.35 1.75
C LYS A 54 -14.12 13.37 2.09
N ILE A 55 -13.27 13.67 1.12
CA ILE A 55 -12.18 14.62 1.27
C ILE A 55 -12.65 16.02 0.89
N ALA A 56 -12.45 16.97 1.80
CA ALA A 56 -12.55 18.40 1.51
C ALA A 56 -11.14 18.97 1.30
N MET A 57 -10.85 19.34 0.05
CA MET A 57 -9.57 19.98 -0.30
C MET A 57 -9.54 21.42 0.22
N VAL A 58 -8.40 21.81 0.79
CA VAL A 58 -8.17 23.19 1.26
C VAL A 58 -7.75 24.06 0.08
N PRO A 59 -8.34 25.27 -0.08
CA PRO A 59 -7.94 26.18 -1.16
C PRO A 59 -6.44 26.44 -1.17
N PHE A 60 -5.86 26.49 -2.37
CA PHE A 60 -4.44 26.75 -2.61
C PHE A 60 -3.48 25.75 -1.93
N ASN A 61 -3.98 24.58 -1.48
CA ASN A 61 -3.23 23.61 -0.69
C ASN A 61 -2.51 24.23 0.53
N MET A 62 -3.15 25.23 1.15
CA MET A 62 -2.62 25.93 2.33
C MET A 62 -2.48 25.02 3.56
N SER A 63 -3.14 23.87 3.55
CA SER A 63 -3.03 22.84 4.57
C SER A 63 -3.46 21.48 3.99
N HIS A 64 -3.20 20.39 4.72
CA HIS A 64 -3.70 19.07 4.32
C HIS A 64 -5.23 19.04 4.27
N PRO A 65 -5.82 18.20 3.39
CA PRO A 65 -7.27 18.03 3.29
C PRO A 65 -7.91 17.60 4.61
N LYS A 66 -9.24 17.77 4.69
CA LYS A 66 -10.04 17.32 5.83
C LYS A 66 -10.96 16.19 5.43
N TRP A 67 -11.15 15.23 6.34
CA TRP A 67 -12.28 14.31 6.32
C TRP A 67 -13.53 15.05 6.77
N VAL A 68 -14.56 15.01 5.94
CA VAL A 68 -15.88 15.56 6.22
C VAL A 68 -16.93 14.50 5.96
N ASP A 69 -18.00 14.50 6.73
CA ASP A 69 -19.13 13.60 6.45
C ASP A 69 -19.74 13.96 5.11
N ASP A 70 -20.13 12.95 4.34
CA ASP A 70 -20.81 13.15 3.06
C ASP A 70 -22.31 13.16 3.28
N PRO A 71 -23.00 14.34 3.19
CA PRO A 71 -24.45 14.41 3.39
C PRO A 71 -25.24 13.69 2.27
N ASP A 72 -24.61 13.48 1.11
CA ASP A 72 -25.19 12.85 -0.06
C ASP A 72 -24.70 11.40 -0.21
N PHE A 73 -24.21 10.78 0.87
CA PHE A 73 -23.71 9.41 0.84
C PHE A 73 -24.82 8.46 0.39
N ASP A 74 -24.52 7.72 -0.67
CA ASP A 74 -25.40 6.74 -1.27
C ASP A 74 -24.61 5.44 -1.52
N LEU A 75 -24.94 4.38 -0.78
CA LEU A 75 -24.27 3.10 -0.87
C LEU A 75 -24.28 2.52 -2.30
N SER A 76 -25.35 2.77 -3.08
CA SER A 76 -25.46 2.27 -4.45
C SER A 76 -24.38 2.82 -5.40
N LYS A 77 -23.80 3.97 -5.06
CA LYS A 77 -22.69 4.58 -5.81
C LYS A 77 -21.30 3.98 -5.49
N HIS A 78 -21.27 3.00 -4.60
CA HIS A 78 -20.05 2.34 -4.15
C HIS A 78 -20.03 0.83 -4.42
N LEU A 79 -21.16 0.26 -4.82
CA LEU A 79 -21.31 -1.16 -5.10
C LEU A 79 -21.71 -1.35 -6.56
N TYR A 80 -20.93 -2.12 -7.31
CA TYR A 80 -21.13 -2.32 -8.74
C TYR A 80 -21.24 -3.81 -9.06
N HIS A 81 -22.02 -4.13 -10.09
CA HIS A 81 -22.19 -5.49 -10.58
C HIS A 81 -21.77 -5.59 -12.05
N HIS A 82 -21.01 -6.61 -12.36
CA HIS A 82 -20.56 -6.95 -13.71
C HIS A 82 -20.87 -8.42 -13.97
N GLU A 83 -21.51 -8.70 -15.07
CA GLU A 83 -21.82 -10.05 -15.51
C GLU A 83 -20.97 -10.43 -16.71
N LEU A 84 -20.24 -11.53 -16.61
CA LEU A 84 -19.42 -12.07 -17.68
C LEU A 84 -20.13 -13.20 -18.40
N PRO A 85 -19.77 -13.50 -19.67
CA PRO A 85 -20.26 -14.69 -20.36
C PRO A 85 -19.96 -15.98 -19.59
N ALA A 86 -20.87 -16.95 -19.64
CA ALA A 86 -20.75 -18.20 -18.88
C ALA A 86 -19.54 -19.09 -19.28
N GLU A 87 -18.99 -18.87 -20.46
CA GLU A 87 -17.82 -19.59 -20.98
C GLU A 87 -16.48 -18.99 -20.54
N VAL A 88 -16.51 -17.91 -19.74
CA VAL A 88 -15.28 -17.25 -19.29
C VAL A 88 -14.44 -18.17 -18.42
N SER A 89 -13.15 -18.22 -18.67
CA SER A 89 -12.20 -18.94 -17.82
C SER A 89 -11.92 -18.17 -16.52
N PHE A 90 -11.41 -18.88 -15.52
CA PHE A 90 -10.98 -18.26 -14.25
C PHE A 90 -9.98 -17.10 -14.47
N GLN A 91 -9.00 -17.32 -15.36
CA GLN A 91 -7.98 -16.31 -15.63
C GLN A 91 -8.53 -15.07 -16.33
N GLU A 92 -9.48 -15.24 -17.24
CA GLU A 92 -10.16 -14.12 -17.90
C GLU A 92 -11.01 -13.34 -16.91
N ALA A 93 -11.76 -14.02 -16.03
CA ALA A 93 -12.52 -13.37 -14.95
C ALA A 93 -11.61 -12.62 -13.98
N LEU A 94 -10.46 -13.20 -13.61
CA LEU A 94 -9.46 -12.52 -12.78
C LEU A 94 -8.89 -11.29 -13.49
N ASN A 95 -8.52 -11.40 -14.76
CA ASN A 95 -7.99 -10.29 -15.56
C ASN A 95 -9.00 -9.16 -15.66
N PHE A 96 -10.27 -9.47 -15.96
CA PHE A 96 -11.35 -8.48 -15.98
C PHE A 96 -11.50 -7.78 -14.64
N THR A 97 -11.49 -8.55 -13.55
CA THR A 97 -11.60 -7.99 -12.19
C THR A 97 -10.41 -7.08 -11.85
N VAL A 98 -9.21 -7.45 -12.31
CA VAL A 98 -8.00 -6.62 -12.14
C VAL A 98 -8.06 -5.36 -13.01
N ASP A 99 -8.63 -5.42 -14.22
CA ASP A 99 -8.82 -4.24 -15.08
C ASP A 99 -9.76 -3.20 -14.41
N LEU A 100 -10.74 -3.63 -13.61
CA LEU A 100 -11.59 -2.73 -12.81
C LEU A 100 -10.78 -1.95 -11.74
N ASN A 101 -9.59 -2.42 -11.41
CA ASN A 101 -8.70 -1.76 -10.44
C ASN A 101 -7.87 -0.61 -11.06
N GLU A 102 -7.89 -0.41 -12.37
CA GLU A 102 -7.03 0.56 -13.04
C GLU A 102 -7.46 2.04 -12.87
N PRO A 103 -8.76 2.41 -12.94
CA PRO A 103 -9.17 3.80 -12.81
C PRO A 103 -8.92 4.36 -11.39
N MET A 104 -8.59 5.64 -11.30
CA MET A 104 -8.58 6.37 -10.02
C MET A 104 -9.98 6.39 -9.40
N LEU A 105 -10.05 6.41 -8.08
CA LEU A 105 -11.30 6.60 -7.35
C LEU A 105 -11.79 8.05 -7.48
N ASP A 106 -13.11 8.23 -7.58
CA ASP A 106 -13.74 9.53 -7.67
C ASP A 106 -13.65 10.28 -6.34
N ARG A 107 -12.91 11.39 -6.34
CA ARG A 107 -12.68 12.21 -5.14
C ARG A 107 -13.87 13.08 -4.70
N SER A 108 -14.97 13.08 -5.45
CA SER A 108 -16.20 13.78 -5.07
C SER A 108 -17.04 13.02 -4.03
N LYS A 109 -16.76 11.74 -3.84
CA LYS A 109 -17.42 10.83 -2.89
C LYS A 109 -16.40 10.13 -1.99
N PRO A 110 -16.82 9.35 -0.98
CA PRO A 110 -15.92 8.51 -0.19
C PRO A 110 -15.05 7.61 -1.08
N LEU A 111 -13.75 7.52 -0.76
CA LEU A 111 -12.72 6.96 -1.64
C LEU A 111 -12.63 5.43 -1.54
N TRP A 112 -13.73 4.74 -1.79
CA TRP A 112 -13.79 3.28 -1.84
C TRP A 112 -14.87 2.79 -2.79
N GLU A 113 -14.70 1.61 -3.33
CA GLU A 113 -15.66 0.92 -4.19
C GLU A 113 -15.53 -0.59 -4.04
N ASN A 114 -16.65 -1.30 -4.26
CA ASN A 114 -16.65 -2.75 -4.38
C ASN A 114 -17.35 -3.15 -5.67
N HIS A 115 -16.79 -4.14 -6.35
CA HIS A 115 -17.32 -4.67 -7.59
C HIS A 115 -17.56 -6.17 -7.44
N ILE A 116 -18.77 -6.65 -7.73
CA ILE A 116 -19.03 -8.08 -7.89
C ILE A 116 -18.94 -8.42 -9.37
N VAL A 117 -18.27 -9.52 -9.67
CA VAL A 117 -18.13 -10.06 -11.03
C VAL A 117 -18.67 -11.48 -11.03
N THR A 118 -19.77 -11.68 -11.73
CA THR A 118 -20.48 -12.96 -11.88
C THR A 118 -20.32 -13.53 -13.28
N GLY A 119 -20.86 -14.71 -13.53
CA GLY A 119 -20.84 -15.40 -14.82
C GLY A 119 -19.92 -16.63 -14.85
N LEU A 120 -18.94 -16.74 -13.97
CA LEU A 120 -18.16 -17.95 -13.84
C LEU A 120 -18.92 -18.99 -13.00
N PRO A 121 -19.24 -20.20 -13.51
CA PRO A 121 -20.05 -21.16 -12.80
C PRO A 121 -19.47 -21.54 -11.43
N GLY A 122 -20.29 -21.39 -10.40
CA GLY A 122 -19.95 -21.76 -9.01
C GLY A 122 -18.96 -20.84 -8.30
N LEU A 123 -18.58 -19.70 -8.89
CA LEU A 123 -17.67 -18.72 -8.31
C LEU A 123 -18.13 -17.31 -8.59
N THR A 124 -17.90 -16.43 -7.62
CA THR A 124 -18.05 -14.97 -7.79
C THR A 124 -16.76 -14.29 -7.39
N PHE A 125 -16.31 -13.33 -8.17
CA PHE A 125 -15.18 -12.47 -7.81
C PHE A 125 -15.71 -11.19 -7.17
N VAL A 126 -15.07 -10.75 -6.12
CA VAL A 126 -15.37 -9.48 -5.47
C VAL A 126 -14.09 -8.65 -5.36
N LEU A 127 -14.03 -7.54 -6.07
CA LEU A 127 -12.96 -6.58 -5.95
C LEU A 127 -13.34 -5.52 -4.91
N ASN A 128 -12.55 -5.40 -3.88
CA ASN A 128 -12.57 -4.27 -2.96
C ASN A 128 -11.45 -3.29 -3.33
N ARG A 129 -11.77 -2.01 -3.43
CA ARG A 129 -10.83 -0.93 -3.69
C ARG A 129 -11.00 0.15 -2.63
N THR A 130 -9.92 0.53 -1.97
CA THR A 130 -9.96 1.61 -0.97
C THR A 130 -8.70 2.46 -1.11
N HIS A 131 -8.84 3.77 -1.20
CA HIS A 131 -7.69 4.67 -1.31
C HIS A 131 -6.82 4.59 -0.05
N HIS A 132 -5.52 4.55 -0.24
CA HIS A 132 -4.58 4.31 0.87
C HIS A 132 -4.63 5.38 1.97
N CYS A 133 -5.06 6.60 1.63
CA CYS A 133 -5.26 7.65 2.64
C CYS A 133 -6.41 7.37 3.63
N MET A 134 -7.34 6.44 3.31
CA MET A 134 -8.42 6.01 4.21
C MET A 134 -8.00 4.92 5.18
N ILE A 135 -6.97 4.17 4.83
CA ILE A 135 -6.57 2.97 5.56
C ILE A 135 -5.40 3.33 6.45
N ASP A 136 -5.69 3.73 7.68
CA ASP A 136 -4.74 3.54 8.74
C ASP A 136 -4.74 2.05 9.12
N GLY A 137 -3.68 1.58 9.79
CA GLY A 137 -3.57 0.15 10.11
C GLY A 137 -4.69 -0.40 10.99
N ALA A 138 -5.51 0.45 11.64
CA ALA A 138 -6.68 0.06 12.40
C ALA A 138 -7.92 -0.07 11.50
N SER A 139 -8.12 0.86 10.58
CA SER A 139 -9.27 0.89 9.67
C SER A 139 -9.32 -0.29 8.70
N GLY A 140 -8.16 -0.86 8.33
CA GLY A 140 -8.12 -2.07 7.52
C GLY A 140 -8.67 -3.30 8.24
N MET A 141 -8.43 -3.40 9.55
CA MET A 141 -8.99 -4.47 10.40
C MET A 141 -10.50 -4.28 10.60
N GLU A 142 -10.96 -3.05 10.81
CA GLU A 142 -12.39 -2.74 10.92
C GLU A 142 -13.15 -3.08 9.64
N LEU A 143 -12.59 -2.73 8.48
CA LEU A 143 -13.18 -3.10 7.20
C LEU A 143 -13.29 -4.62 7.05
N ALA A 144 -12.25 -5.36 7.39
CA ALA A 144 -12.25 -6.82 7.31
C ALA A 144 -13.34 -7.42 8.22
N GLN A 145 -13.53 -6.89 9.43
CA GLN A 145 -14.56 -7.34 10.37
C GLN A 145 -15.98 -7.06 9.87
N VAL A 146 -16.16 -6.00 9.07
CA VAL A 146 -17.47 -5.67 8.49
C VAL A 146 -17.73 -6.47 7.22
N MET A 147 -16.70 -6.69 6.41
CA MET A 147 -16.83 -7.45 5.16
C MET A 147 -17.00 -8.94 5.38
N TYR A 148 -16.36 -9.50 6.42
CA TYR A 148 -16.32 -10.95 6.61
C TYR A 148 -17.02 -11.40 7.87
N ASP A 149 -17.62 -12.56 7.75
CA ASP A 149 -18.19 -13.32 8.83
C ASP A 149 -17.38 -14.60 9.05
N PHE A 150 -17.44 -15.15 10.27
CA PHE A 150 -16.82 -16.45 10.61
C PHE A 150 -17.78 -17.62 10.44
N GLU A 151 -19.04 -17.35 10.13
CA GLU A 151 -20.11 -18.30 9.88
C GLU A 151 -20.95 -17.89 8.67
N PRO A 152 -21.58 -18.87 7.99
CA PRO A 152 -22.31 -18.57 6.74
C PRO A 152 -23.57 -17.74 6.92
N ASP A 153 -24.19 -17.76 8.10
CA ASP A 153 -25.44 -17.07 8.38
C ASP A 153 -25.41 -16.33 9.74
N PRO A 154 -24.59 -15.27 9.84
CA PRO A 154 -24.44 -14.51 11.07
C PRO A 154 -25.68 -13.64 11.31
N THR A 155 -25.99 -13.39 12.58
CA THR A 155 -26.97 -12.40 12.95
C THR A 155 -26.45 -10.99 12.58
N PRO A 156 -27.19 -10.21 11.78
CA PRO A 156 -26.78 -8.85 11.45
C PRO A 156 -26.62 -8.00 12.72
N PRO A 157 -25.60 -7.14 12.77
CA PRO A 157 -25.41 -6.26 13.93
C PRO A 157 -26.55 -5.25 14.04
N GLU A 158 -27.00 -4.98 15.26
CA GLU A 158 -28.04 -4.00 15.54
C GLU A 158 -27.55 -2.59 15.23
N ALA A 159 -28.31 -1.85 14.40
CA ALA A 159 -27.96 -0.51 14.03
C ALA A 159 -28.35 0.49 15.14
N PRO A 160 -27.43 1.37 15.59
CA PRO A 160 -27.77 2.42 16.51
C PRO A 160 -28.72 3.46 15.87
N PRO A 161 -29.38 4.29 16.68
CA PRO A 161 -30.17 5.40 16.15
C PRO A 161 -29.34 6.27 15.21
N GLN A 162 -29.93 6.68 14.11
CA GLN A 162 -29.28 7.54 13.12
C GLN A 162 -28.90 8.88 13.76
N LYS A 163 -27.65 9.29 13.61
CA LYS A 163 -27.17 10.62 14.01
C LYS A 163 -27.32 11.58 12.85
N ASP A 164 -27.59 12.85 13.16
CA ASP A 164 -27.57 13.91 12.16
C ASP A 164 -26.18 14.02 11.52
N VAL A 165 -26.16 14.14 10.20
CA VAL A 165 -24.92 14.31 9.43
C VAL A 165 -24.53 15.79 9.48
N GLU A 166 -23.29 16.06 9.91
CA GLU A 166 -22.77 17.41 9.96
C GLU A 166 -22.52 17.94 8.54
N GLN A 167 -22.98 19.17 8.29
CA GLN A 167 -22.74 19.80 6.99
C GLN A 167 -21.26 20.10 6.78
N PRO A 168 -20.69 19.77 5.61
CA PRO A 168 -19.29 20.02 5.34
C PRO A 168 -18.96 21.52 5.35
N PRO A 169 -17.77 21.92 5.86
CA PRO A 169 -17.36 23.30 5.91
C PRO A 169 -17.21 23.87 4.49
N GLY A 170 -17.63 25.12 4.31
CA GLY A 170 -17.46 25.85 3.04
C GLY A 170 -15.98 26.18 2.76
N GLN A 171 -15.67 26.48 1.50
CA GLN A 171 -14.28 26.76 1.06
C GLN A 171 -13.62 27.92 1.82
N LEU A 172 -14.37 28.99 2.13
CA LEU A 172 -13.87 30.12 2.91
C LEU A 172 -13.54 29.72 4.35
N GLN A 173 -14.35 28.87 4.95
CA GLN A 173 -14.09 28.34 6.29
C GLN A 173 -12.82 27.48 6.29
N LEU A 174 -12.66 26.57 5.34
CA LEU A 174 -11.46 25.74 5.19
C LEU A 174 -10.20 26.59 5.00
N TYR A 175 -10.28 27.66 4.22
CA TYR A 175 -9.18 28.61 4.03
C TYR A 175 -8.82 29.33 5.33
N ASN A 176 -9.80 29.90 6.04
CA ASN A 176 -9.56 30.62 7.28
C ASN A 176 -8.97 29.71 8.37
N GLU A 177 -9.46 28.49 8.50
CA GLU A 177 -8.90 27.49 9.41
C GLU A 177 -7.44 27.16 9.05
N ALA A 178 -7.13 27.01 7.76
CA ALA A 178 -5.77 26.73 7.31
C ALA A 178 -4.81 27.89 7.61
N VAL A 179 -5.25 29.13 7.42
CA VAL A 179 -4.46 30.33 7.79
C VAL A 179 -4.19 30.36 9.28
N GLN A 180 -5.22 30.12 10.10
CA GLN A 180 -5.05 30.08 11.56
C GLN A 180 -4.11 28.96 12.03
N ASP A 181 -4.25 27.74 11.45
CA ASP A 181 -3.38 26.61 11.76
C ASP A 181 -1.92 26.91 11.41
N ASN A 182 -1.67 27.53 10.24
CA ASN A 182 -0.32 27.92 9.82
C ASN A 182 0.28 29.03 10.69
N LEU A 183 -0.52 30.05 11.06
CA LEU A 183 -0.06 31.10 11.97
C LEU A 183 0.28 30.54 13.37
N ARG A 184 -0.53 29.61 13.87
CA ARG A 184 -0.24 28.91 15.13
C ARG A 184 1.06 28.11 15.01
N ALA A 185 1.19 27.27 13.97
CA ALA A 185 2.40 26.49 13.74
C ALA A 185 3.66 27.37 13.67
N LEU A 186 3.58 28.51 12.95
CA LEU A 186 4.69 29.46 12.89
C LEU A 186 5.04 30.07 14.25
N SER A 187 4.04 30.35 15.09
CA SER A 187 4.26 30.89 16.44
C SER A 187 4.86 29.89 17.44
N GLU A 188 4.69 28.60 17.15
CA GLU A 188 5.18 27.50 17.99
C GLU A 188 6.59 27.04 17.62
N ILE A 189 7.10 27.41 16.42
CA ILE A 189 8.46 27.06 15.99
C ILE A 189 9.50 27.72 16.90
N ARG A 190 10.31 26.91 17.53
CA ARG A 190 11.47 27.36 18.32
C ARG A 190 12.76 26.97 17.61
N PRO A 191 13.82 27.78 17.69
CA PRO A 191 15.12 27.42 17.11
C PRO A 191 15.68 26.09 17.64
N THR A 192 15.27 25.69 18.86
CA THR A 192 15.63 24.43 19.50
C THR A 192 14.96 23.21 18.89
N ASP A 193 13.83 23.38 18.20
CA ASP A 193 13.05 22.26 17.63
C ASP A 193 13.81 21.55 16.50
N TRP A 194 14.80 22.23 15.93
CA TRP A 194 15.70 21.66 14.91
C TRP A 194 16.90 20.91 15.51
N MET A 195 17.08 20.97 16.83
CA MET A 195 18.19 20.28 17.51
C MET A 195 17.69 18.98 18.13
N PRO A 196 18.38 17.86 17.91
CA PRO A 196 18.00 16.60 18.54
C PRO A 196 18.12 16.75 20.07
N GLU A 197 16.99 16.52 20.76
CA GLU A 197 16.85 16.75 22.20
C GLU A 197 17.72 15.82 23.06
N ASN A 198 18.02 14.62 22.54
CA ASN A 198 18.78 13.62 23.30
C ASN A 198 19.68 12.75 22.39
N ALA A 199 20.53 11.94 23.05
CA ALA A 199 21.48 11.07 22.35
C ALA A 199 20.78 10.05 21.44
N LYS A 200 19.61 9.55 21.85
CA LYS A 200 18.82 8.56 21.08
C LYS A 200 18.31 9.16 19.76
N GLN A 201 17.81 10.40 19.79
CA GLN A 201 17.36 11.09 18.57
C GLN A 201 18.54 11.35 17.61
N ARG A 202 19.70 11.78 18.14
CA ARG A 202 20.92 11.94 17.32
C ARG A 202 21.33 10.65 16.65
N GLU A 203 21.32 9.55 17.39
CA GLU A 203 21.64 8.23 16.86
C GLU A 203 20.68 7.79 15.76
N LEU A 204 19.37 7.99 15.95
CA LEU A 204 18.35 7.67 14.94
C LEU A 204 18.47 8.53 13.67
N ILE A 205 18.78 9.82 13.81
CA ILE A 205 19.09 10.70 12.66
C ILE A 205 20.33 10.20 11.90
N GLN A 206 21.38 9.79 12.62
CA GLN A 206 22.57 9.22 11.99
C GLN A 206 22.27 7.91 11.25
N ARG A 207 21.44 7.05 11.84
CA ARG A 207 20.99 5.80 11.21
C ARG A 207 20.11 6.08 9.97
N ALA A 208 19.17 7.02 10.05
CA ALA A 208 18.39 7.45 8.90
C ALA A 208 19.29 7.96 7.76
N SER A 209 20.28 8.81 8.09
CA SER A 209 21.28 9.28 7.12
C SER A 209 22.06 8.13 6.49
N LYS A 210 22.39 7.10 7.27
CA LYS A 210 23.07 5.89 6.76
C LYS A 210 22.17 5.12 5.79
N VAL A 211 20.88 4.90 6.12
CA VAL A 211 19.92 4.25 5.22
C VAL A 211 19.86 5.00 3.88
N PHE A 212 19.72 6.33 3.91
CA PHE A 212 19.73 7.14 2.68
C PHE A 212 21.06 7.06 1.93
N THR A 213 22.19 7.06 2.64
CA THR A 213 23.52 6.91 2.03
C THR A 213 23.64 5.56 1.34
N ASP A 214 23.13 4.48 1.92
CA ASP A 214 23.13 3.15 1.33
C ASP A 214 22.32 3.07 0.02
N PHE A 215 21.29 3.88 -0.14
CA PHE A 215 20.57 3.98 -1.42
C PHE A 215 21.48 4.48 -2.56
N VAL A 216 22.38 5.39 -2.27
CA VAL A 216 23.28 5.98 -3.26
C VAL A 216 24.54 5.14 -3.45
N THR A 217 25.11 4.61 -2.36
CA THR A 217 26.41 3.90 -2.38
C THR A 217 26.28 2.42 -2.72
N ARG A 218 25.11 1.83 -2.54
CA ARG A 218 24.79 0.44 -2.89
C ARG A 218 23.66 0.40 -3.93
N PRO A 219 23.93 0.74 -5.20
CA PRO A 219 22.87 0.80 -6.21
C PRO A 219 22.27 -0.58 -6.46
N ALA A 220 20.96 -0.62 -6.65
CA ALA A 220 20.26 -1.82 -7.07
C ALA A 220 20.38 -2.05 -8.58
N ILE A 221 20.13 -3.28 -9.04
CA ILE A 221 20.04 -3.56 -10.46
C ILE A 221 18.85 -2.81 -11.06
N THR A 222 18.95 -2.34 -12.30
CA THR A 222 17.77 -1.87 -13.06
C THR A 222 17.13 -3.07 -13.74
N ALA A 223 16.07 -3.61 -13.15
CA ALA A 223 15.32 -4.73 -13.70
C ALA A 223 14.48 -4.29 -14.93
N PRO A 224 14.08 -5.20 -15.83
CA PRO A 224 13.24 -4.87 -16.98
C PRO A 224 11.97 -4.10 -16.60
N PHE A 225 11.33 -4.48 -15.51
CA PHE A 225 10.12 -3.83 -14.98
C PHE A 225 10.39 -2.50 -14.25
N ASN A 226 11.66 -2.06 -14.16
CA ASN A 226 12.04 -0.75 -13.60
C ASN A 226 12.54 0.24 -14.67
N ARG A 227 12.61 -0.16 -15.94
CA ARG A 227 13.21 0.66 -17.02
C ARG A 227 12.32 1.80 -17.49
N SER A 228 11.04 1.77 -17.15
CA SER A 228 10.08 2.81 -17.54
C SER A 228 9.10 3.09 -16.41
N MET A 229 8.44 4.24 -16.50
CA MET A 229 7.29 4.53 -15.64
C MET A 229 6.20 3.48 -15.88
N VAL A 230 5.53 3.05 -14.80
CA VAL A 230 4.39 2.14 -14.93
C VAL A 230 3.25 2.80 -15.69
N GLY A 231 2.65 2.06 -16.61
CA GLY A 231 1.41 2.44 -17.27
C GLY A 231 0.19 2.17 -16.37
N PRO A 232 -1.04 2.47 -16.85
CA PRO A 232 -2.26 2.20 -16.08
C PRO A 232 -2.62 0.71 -16.02
N LYS A 233 -2.14 -0.10 -16.96
CA LYS A 233 -2.49 -1.52 -17.06
C LYS A 233 -1.92 -2.36 -15.92
N ARG A 234 -2.75 -3.27 -15.41
CA ARG A 234 -2.40 -4.19 -14.33
C ARG A 234 -2.62 -5.64 -14.76
N ARG A 235 -1.81 -6.54 -14.19
CA ARG A 235 -2.01 -7.99 -14.29
C ARG A 235 -1.70 -8.60 -12.93
N ALA A 236 -2.44 -9.62 -12.56
CA ALA A 236 -2.22 -10.38 -11.35
C ALA A 236 -2.22 -11.87 -11.64
N ASP A 237 -1.40 -12.57 -10.90
CA ASP A 237 -1.40 -14.02 -10.81
C ASP A 237 -1.14 -14.42 -9.36
N PHE A 238 -1.44 -15.65 -8.98
CA PHE A 238 -1.26 -16.09 -7.61
C PHE A 238 -0.92 -17.58 -7.51
N LEU A 239 -0.24 -17.91 -6.43
CA LEU A 239 0.12 -19.28 -6.09
C LEU A 239 -0.42 -19.62 -4.71
N ARG A 240 -0.96 -20.84 -4.57
CA ARG A 240 -1.31 -21.39 -3.25
C ARG A 240 -0.24 -22.36 -2.79
N ARG A 241 0.18 -22.19 -1.54
CA ARG A 241 1.05 -23.15 -0.85
C ARG A 241 0.52 -23.36 0.56
N SER A 242 0.71 -24.59 1.05
CA SER A 242 0.35 -24.92 2.42
C SER A 242 1.23 -24.16 3.41
N PHE A 243 0.61 -23.53 4.40
CA PHE A 243 1.36 -22.86 5.47
C PHE A 243 2.21 -23.87 6.28
N SER A 244 1.78 -25.14 6.36
CA SER A 244 2.57 -26.20 6.97
C SER A 244 3.90 -26.42 6.26
N GLU A 245 3.93 -26.40 4.91
CA GLU A 245 5.17 -26.51 4.13
C GLU A 245 6.14 -25.39 4.48
N ILE A 246 5.67 -24.16 4.54
CA ILE A 246 6.49 -22.99 4.90
C ILE A 246 7.04 -23.14 6.33
N ARG A 247 6.21 -23.63 7.27
CA ARG A 247 6.64 -23.89 8.65
C ARG A 247 7.67 -25.01 8.75
N GLU A 248 7.57 -26.04 7.92
CA GLU A 248 8.53 -27.13 7.86
C GLU A 248 9.89 -26.64 7.35
N VAL A 249 9.92 -25.87 6.27
CA VAL A 249 11.15 -25.22 5.78
C VAL A 249 11.78 -24.37 6.86
N ARG A 250 11.00 -23.52 7.53
CA ARG A 250 11.50 -22.71 8.65
C ARG A 250 12.08 -23.56 9.78
N ARG A 251 11.44 -24.68 10.12
CA ARG A 251 11.94 -25.58 11.19
C ARG A 251 13.24 -26.27 10.80
N ALA A 252 13.34 -26.69 9.53
CA ALA A 252 14.52 -27.42 9.04
C ALA A 252 15.74 -26.52 8.88
N PHE A 253 15.56 -25.28 8.41
CA PHE A 253 16.66 -24.38 8.04
C PHE A 253 16.82 -23.16 8.97
N GLY A 254 15.89 -22.96 9.91
CA GLY A 254 15.89 -21.79 10.81
C GLY A 254 15.35 -20.52 10.16
N GLY A 255 15.42 -19.41 10.88
CA GLY A 255 14.93 -18.11 10.46
C GLY A 255 13.45 -17.87 10.81
N THR A 256 12.84 -16.90 10.15
CA THR A 256 11.43 -16.51 10.30
C THR A 256 10.62 -16.94 9.07
N ILE A 257 9.29 -16.91 9.18
CA ILE A 257 8.40 -17.12 8.02
C ILE A 257 8.72 -16.10 6.92
N ASN A 258 8.95 -14.84 7.30
CA ASN A 258 9.29 -13.78 6.35
C ASN A 258 10.60 -14.05 5.59
N ASP A 259 11.59 -14.65 6.24
CA ASP A 259 12.83 -15.02 5.58
C ASP A 259 12.61 -16.10 4.52
N VAL A 260 11.75 -17.07 4.80
CA VAL A 260 11.36 -18.11 3.81
C VAL A 260 10.61 -17.46 2.64
N VAL A 261 9.65 -16.59 2.91
CA VAL A 261 8.89 -15.85 1.88
C VAL A 261 9.84 -15.05 0.98
N LEU A 262 10.71 -14.23 1.57
CA LEU A 262 11.69 -13.44 0.82
C LEU A 262 12.64 -14.31 0.00
N THR A 263 13.01 -15.48 0.51
CA THR A 263 13.83 -16.46 -0.21
C THR A 263 13.12 -16.94 -1.48
N VAL A 264 11.86 -17.35 -1.37
CA VAL A 264 11.08 -17.84 -2.52
C VAL A 264 10.87 -16.73 -3.55
N VAL A 265 10.44 -15.54 -3.11
CA VAL A 265 10.17 -14.40 -3.99
C VAL A 265 11.47 -13.94 -4.69
N SER A 266 12.56 -13.79 -3.94
CA SER A 266 13.83 -13.33 -4.51
C SER A 266 14.46 -14.36 -5.45
N GLU A 267 14.29 -15.68 -5.22
CA GLU A 267 14.74 -16.70 -6.17
C GLU A 267 13.92 -16.68 -7.45
N GLY A 268 12.60 -16.57 -7.34
CA GLY A 268 11.72 -16.43 -8.51
C GLY A 268 12.11 -15.23 -9.34
N MET A 269 12.40 -14.09 -8.69
CA MET A 269 12.82 -12.87 -9.37
C MET A 269 14.22 -13.01 -9.98
N ALA A 270 15.17 -13.66 -9.31
CA ALA A 270 16.51 -13.92 -9.84
C ALA A 270 16.45 -14.80 -11.10
N ARG A 271 15.60 -15.82 -11.13
CA ARG A 271 15.37 -16.65 -12.33
C ARG A 271 14.73 -15.85 -13.46
N TYR A 272 13.75 -15.00 -13.15
CA TYR A 272 13.18 -14.08 -14.13
C TYR A 272 14.27 -13.19 -14.73
N LEU A 273 15.10 -12.58 -13.91
CA LEU A 273 16.18 -11.71 -14.36
C LEU A 273 17.22 -12.47 -15.20
N SER A 274 17.57 -13.70 -14.84
CA SER A 274 18.56 -14.49 -15.60
C SER A 274 18.08 -14.84 -17.02
N ASN A 275 16.76 -14.85 -17.25
CA ASN A 275 16.17 -15.04 -18.58
C ASN A 275 16.16 -13.76 -19.44
N HIS A 276 16.35 -12.58 -18.81
CA HIS A 276 16.23 -11.28 -19.49
C HIS A 276 17.51 -10.45 -19.46
N GLU A 277 18.43 -10.73 -18.56
CA GLU A 277 19.63 -9.96 -18.33
C GLU A 277 20.86 -10.85 -18.31
N GLN A 278 21.96 -10.33 -18.84
CA GLN A 278 23.27 -10.98 -18.76
C GLN A 278 24.09 -10.38 -17.61
N LYS A 279 24.91 -11.22 -16.95
CA LYS A 279 25.86 -10.81 -15.88
C LYS A 279 25.18 -10.26 -14.63
N LEU A 280 24.48 -11.14 -13.92
CA LEU A 280 23.83 -10.85 -12.65
C LEU A 280 24.74 -11.07 -11.42
N GLU A 281 25.87 -11.75 -11.58
CA GLU A 281 26.80 -12.04 -10.48
C GLU A 281 27.19 -10.78 -9.72
N ASN A 282 27.15 -10.84 -8.40
CA ASN A 282 27.42 -9.73 -7.47
C ASN A 282 26.48 -8.52 -7.58
N LYS A 283 25.37 -8.62 -8.34
CA LYS A 283 24.34 -7.60 -8.37
C LYS A 283 23.23 -7.91 -7.37
N HIS A 284 22.59 -6.87 -6.86
CA HIS A 284 21.54 -7.00 -5.85
C HIS A 284 20.25 -6.30 -6.27
N MET A 285 19.14 -6.82 -5.80
CA MET A 285 17.82 -6.20 -5.87
C MET A 285 17.53 -5.55 -4.52
N ARG A 286 16.99 -4.33 -4.54
CA ARG A 286 16.46 -3.68 -3.35
C ARG A 286 14.97 -3.92 -3.28
N VAL A 287 14.54 -4.60 -2.23
CA VAL A 287 13.14 -4.93 -1.99
C VAL A 287 12.60 -4.00 -0.92
N MET A 288 11.44 -3.38 -1.13
CA MET A 288 10.74 -2.66 -0.07
C MET A 288 9.81 -3.64 0.65
N CYS A 289 10.04 -3.82 1.94
CA CYS A 289 9.19 -4.63 2.80
C CYS A 289 8.52 -3.70 3.83
N PRO A 290 7.22 -3.42 3.71
CA PRO A 290 6.48 -2.73 4.74
C PRO A 290 6.52 -3.52 6.06
N VAL A 291 6.76 -2.84 7.16
CA VAL A 291 6.80 -3.44 8.51
C VAL A 291 5.96 -2.60 9.46
N ASN A 292 5.27 -3.28 10.38
CA ASN A 292 4.54 -2.62 11.43
C ASN A 292 5.52 -2.29 12.58
N VAL A 293 5.66 -0.99 12.88
CA VAL A 293 6.55 -0.51 13.96
C VAL A 293 5.78 -0.11 15.22
N ARG A 294 4.49 -0.44 15.31
CA ARG A 294 3.68 -0.14 16.50
C ARG A 294 4.25 -0.85 17.71
N THR A 295 4.57 -0.06 18.73
CA THR A 295 4.81 -0.58 20.09
C THR A 295 3.49 -0.93 20.77
N GLU A 296 3.51 -1.79 21.79
CA GLU A 296 2.30 -2.19 22.52
C GLU A 296 1.53 -1.01 23.12
N ASP A 297 2.24 0.05 23.52
CA ASP A 297 1.69 1.28 24.08
C ASP A 297 0.90 2.14 23.08
N LEU A 298 1.06 1.87 21.78
CA LEU A 298 0.40 2.58 20.68
C LEU A 298 -0.72 1.76 20.01
N LYS A 299 -1.11 0.64 20.59
CA LYS A 299 -2.26 -0.14 20.14
C LYS A 299 -3.53 0.70 20.32
N GLY A 300 -4.13 1.12 19.20
CA GLY A 300 -5.34 1.96 19.19
C GLY A 300 -5.10 3.45 18.90
N ALA A 301 -3.87 3.90 18.72
CA ALA A 301 -3.60 5.24 18.22
C ALA A 301 -3.97 5.34 16.73
N LEU A 302 -4.74 6.37 16.37
CA LEU A 302 -5.13 6.68 14.99
C LEU A 302 -3.92 7.19 14.21
N GLY A 303 -3.68 6.65 13.02
CA GLY A 303 -2.66 7.12 12.08
C GLY A 303 -1.84 5.99 11.43
N ASN A 304 -1.40 6.23 10.20
CA ASN A 304 -0.60 5.30 9.40
C ASN A 304 0.82 5.19 10.00
N GLN A 305 1.06 4.17 10.83
CA GLN A 305 2.38 3.88 11.43
C GLN A 305 3.04 2.68 10.75
N VAL A 306 3.08 2.72 9.43
CA VAL A 306 3.80 1.75 8.62
C VAL A 306 5.17 2.30 8.29
N SER A 307 6.21 1.58 8.67
CA SER A 307 7.57 1.81 8.20
C SER A 307 7.92 0.82 7.11
N ALA A 308 9.10 0.98 6.52
CA ALA A 308 9.62 0.07 5.53
C ALA A 308 11.08 -0.27 5.82
N ILE A 309 11.46 -1.48 5.50
CA ILE A 309 12.85 -1.91 5.42
C ILE A 309 13.21 -2.22 3.97
N PHE A 310 14.49 -2.13 3.64
CA PHE A 310 14.97 -2.19 2.27
C PHE A 310 16.09 -3.22 2.09
N PRO A 311 15.82 -4.54 2.31
CA PRO A 311 16.84 -5.57 2.13
C PRO A 311 17.39 -5.59 0.71
N MET A 312 18.73 -5.78 0.63
CA MET A 312 19.48 -5.95 -0.60
C MET A 312 19.70 -7.44 -0.84
N LEU A 313 18.95 -8.03 -1.77
CA LEU A 313 18.97 -9.46 -2.03
C LEU A 313 19.69 -9.80 -3.33
N PRO A 314 20.41 -10.95 -3.40
CA PRO A 314 21.13 -11.37 -4.61
C PRO A 314 20.21 -11.43 -5.84
N ALA A 315 20.64 -10.85 -6.97
CA ALA A 315 19.87 -10.81 -8.21
C ALA A 315 20.11 -12.04 -9.13
N TRP A 316 21.03 -12.93 -8.78
CA TRP A 316 21.36 -14.13 -9.55
C TRP A 316 20.76 -15.38 -8.92
N PRO A 317 20.40 -16.42 -9.70
CA PRO A 317 19.91 -17.70 -9.18
C PRO A 317 20.94 -18.37 -8.27
N MET A 318 20.46 -18.95 -7.17
CA MET A 318 21.29 -19.60 -6.16
C MET A 318 20.68 -20.94 -5.74
N ASP A 319 21.50 -21.78 -5.09
CA ASP A 319 20.96 -22.88 -4.32
C ASP A 319 20.02 -22.37 -3.23
N PRO A 320 18.83 -22.99 -3.01
CA PRO A 320 17.83 -22.49 -2.06
C PRO A 320 18.32 -22.29 -0.63
N SER A 321 19.19 -23.18 -0.12
CA SER A 321 19.73 -23.07 1.22
C SER A 321 20.71 -21.90 1.35
N SER A 322 21.54 -21.68 0.34
CA SER A 322 22.48 -20.56 0.26
C SER A 322 21.72 -19.23 0.15
N ARG A 323 20.63 -19.18 -0.62
CA ARG A 323 19.77 -18.01 -0.71
C ARG A 323 19.10 -17.68 0.62
N LEU A 324 18.54 -18.68 1.31
CA LEU A 324 17.93 -18.48 2.62
C LEU A 324 18.98 -17.95 3.62
N ALA A 325 20.20 -18.47 3.60
CA ALA A 325 21.27 -17.97 4.44
C ALA A 325 21.60 -16.48 4.14
N ALA A 326 21.68 -16.10 2.85
CA ALA A 326 21.91 -14.71 2.45
C ALA A 326 20.79 -13.78 2.89
N VAL A 327 19.52 -14.19 2.69
CA VAL A 327 18.34 -13.43 3.14
C VAL A 327 18.37 -13.25 4.66
N ARG A 328 18.63 -14.30 5.42
CA ARG A 328 18.70 -14.23 6.89
C ARG A 328 19.77 -13.25 7.37
N THR A 329 20.96 -13.34 6.80
CA THR A 329 22.07 -12.43 7.15
C THR A 329 21.69 -10.98 6.91
N GLU A 330 21.09 -10.67 5.76
CA GLU A 330 20.64 -9.29 5.46
C GLU A 330 19.53 -8.84 6.43
N MET A 331 18.55 -9.69 6.71
CA MET A 331 17.46 -9.37 7.64
C MET A 331 17.93 -9.21 9.10
N GLU A 332 18.91 -9.99 9.54
CA GLU A 332 19.56 -9.85 10.85
C GLU A 332 20.31 -8.52 10.95
N ASN A 333 21.04 -8.12 9.91
CA ASN A 333 21.74 -6.82 9.83
C ASN A 333 20.76 -5.65 9.93
N ILE A 334 19.63 -5.70 9.19
CA ILE A 334 18.59 -4.65 9.23
C ILE A 334 17.96 -4.55 10.62
N LYS A 335 17.67 -5.67 11.26
CA LYS A 335 17.09 -5.70 12.62
C LYS A 335 18.06 -5.15 13.66
N SER A 336 19.33 -5.53 13.59
CA SER A 336 20.35 -5.06 14.56
C SER A 336 20.63 -3.56 14.44
N ASN A 337 20.40 -2.97 13.27
CA ASN A 337 20.58 -1.54 13.02
C ASN A 337 19.32 -0.70 13.33
N GLU A 338 18.17 -1.30 13.67
CA GLU A 338 16.89 -0.61 13.88
C GLU A 338 16.47 0.28 12.67
N ASP A 339 16.79 -0.15 11.45
CA ASP A 339 16.60 0.65 10.23
C ASP A 339 15.13 1.08 10.02
N ALA A 340 14.18 0.23 10.40
CA ALA A 340 12.76 0.56 10.32
C ALA A 340 12.37 1.77 11.19
N GLN A 341 12.91 1.87 12.42
CA GLN A 341 12.66 3.00 13.32
C GLN A 341 13.29 4.28 12.78
N ALA A 342 14.50 4.18 12.20
CA ALA A 342 15.19 5.30 11.59
C ALA A 342 14.39 5.87 10.39
N VAL A 343 13.82 5.01 9.55
CA VAL A 343 12.98 5.42 8.41
C VAL A 343 11.69 6.08 8.90
N THR A 344 11.04 5.55 9.93
CA THR A 344 9.84 6.17 10.53
C THR A 344 10.14 7.59 11.02
N MET A 345 11.20 7.78 11.79
CA MET A 345 11.59 9.11 12.27
C MET A 345 11.90 10.09 11.15
N ALA A 346 12.57 9.65 10.10
CA ALA A 346 12.86 10.51 8.95
C ALA A 346 11.56 10.93 8.24
N SER A 347 10.57 10.03 8.15
CA SER A 347 9.24 10.32 7.61
C SER A 347 8.47 11.31 8.49
N GLU A 348 8.49 11.13 9.81
CA GLU A 348 7.84 12.02 10.77
C GLU A 348 8.49 13.41 10.79
N ALA A 349 9.81 13.50 10.77
CA ALA A 349 10.52 14.76 10.68
C ALA A 349 10.19 15.54 9.39
N GLY A 350 9.93 14.81 8.27
CA GLY A 350 9.44 15.40 7.02
C GLY A 350 7.97 15.84 7.07
N SER A 351 7.18 15.34 8.02
CA SER A 351 5.73 15.60 8.08
C SER A 351 5.37 17.05 8.44
N GLY A 352 6.30 17.79 9.06
CA GLY A 352 6.13 19.22 9.34
C GLY A 352 6.37 20.13 8.14
N ILE A 353 6.73 19.58 6.98
CA ILE A 353 6.94 20.35 5.75
C ILE A 353 5.58 20.68 5.13
N TRP A 354 5.42 21.91 4.67
CA TRP A 354 4.21 22.38 4.00
C TRP A 354 3.75 21.46 2.86
N PRO A 355 2.44 21.24 2.66
CA PRO A 355 1.90 20.37 1.61
C PRO A 355 2.46 20.63 0.22
N LEU A 356 2.70 21.92 -0.12
CA LEU A 356 3.33 22.31 -1.38
C LEU A 356 4.79 21.84 -1.54
N ALA A 357 5.51 21.66 -0.43
CA ALA A 357 6.88 21.15 -0.45
C ALA A 357 6.94 19.61 -0.40
N MET A 358 5.87 18.96 0.03
CA MET A 358 5.82 17.50 0.08
C MET A 358 5.62 16.83 -1.27
N ALA A 359 4.87 17.42 -2.19
CA ALA A 359 4.60 16.84 -3.49
C ALA A 359 5.89 16.46 -4.28
N PRO A 360 6.94 17.31 -4.33
CA PRO A 360 8.23 16.94 -4.93
C PRO A 360 8.98 15.86 -4.16
N THR A 361 8.95 15.88 -2.82
CA THR A 361 9.72 14.92 -1.99
C THR A 361 9.18 13.51 -2.06
N GLN A 362 7.89 13.33 -2.33
CA GLN A 362 7.26 12.02 -2.44
C GLN A 362 7.51 11.34 -3.78
N VAL A 363 7.69 12.11 -4.84
CA VAL A 363 8.19 11.58 -6.11
C VAL A 363 9.60 11.02 -5.92
N VAL A 364 10.40 11.62 -5.05
CA VAL A 364 11.73 11.12 -4.64
C VAL A 364 11.64 9.81 -3.88
N GLY A 365 10.64 9.63 -3.02
CA GLY A 365 10.48 8.42 -2.19
C GLY A 365 10.15 7.16 -2.99
N THR A 366 9.56 7.28 -4.19
CA THR A 366 9.22 6.14 -5.04
C THR A 366 10.30 5.81 -6.07
N SER A 367 11.12 6.76 -6.46
CA SER A 367 12.29 6.52 -7.32
C SER A 367 13.27 7.68 -7.25
N LEU A 368 14.47 7.41 -6.79
CA LEU A 368 15.61 8.32 -6.90
C LEU A 368 16.29 8.22 -8.28
N ASP A 369 15.71 7.48 -9.22
CA ASP A 369 16.24 7.39 -10.58
C ASP A 369 16.01 8.72 -11.31
N PRO A 370 17.08 9.47 -11.67
CA PRO A 370 16.96 10.74 -12.37
C PRO A 370 16.23 10.65 -13.71
N THR A 371 16.22 9.48 -14.36
CA THR A 371 15.51 9.28 -15.63
C THR A 371 14.00 9.30 -15.44
N VAL A 372 13.49 8.79 -14.32
CA VAL A 372 12.09 8.85 -13.93
C VAL A 372 11.68 10.30 -13.65
N TRP A 373 12.55 11.08 -13.04
CA TRP A 373 12.36 12.51 -12.83
C TRP A 373 12.32 13.30 -14.13
N ALA A 374 13.26 13.05 -15.04
CA ALA A 374 13.33 13.69 -16.34
C ALA A 374 12.07 13.41 -17.19
N ALA A 375 11.49 12.21 -17.10
CA ALA A 375 10.25 11.86 -17.78
C ALA A 375 9.01 12.60 -17.22
N ARG A 376 9.02 12.95 -15.94
CA ARG A 376 7.89 13.63 -15.26
C ARG A 376 7.99 15.15 -15.30
N PHE A 377 9.20 15.69 -15.29
CA PHE A 377 9.48 17.11 -15.46
C PHE A 377 10.32 17.24 -16.74
N PRO A 378 9.73 17.66 -17.88
CA PRO A 378 10.48 17.82 -19.11
C PRO A 378 11.53 18.94 -18.90
N LEU A 379 12.68 18.52 -18.39
CA LEU A 379 13.87 19.36 -18.45
C LEU A 379 14.30 19.47 -19.91
N PRO A 380 14.84 20.62 -20.32
CA PRO A 380 15.36 20.78 -21.68
C PRO A 380 16.32 19.62 -21.97
N VAL A 381 16.12 19.00 -23.11
CA VAL A 381 16.75 17.77 -23.62
C VAL A 381 18.19 17.63 -23.09
N MET A 382 18.38 16.74 -22.11
CA MET A 382 19.73 16.30 -21.76
C MET A 382 20.26 15.50 -22.94
N PRO A 383 21.44 15.78 -23.44
CA PRO A 383 22.05 14.97 -24.49
C PRO A 383 22.16 13.53 -23.99
N ASP A 384 21.81 12.58 -24.84
CA ASP A 384 22.06 11.17 -24.57
C ASP A 384 23.57 10.93 -24.43
N LEU A 385 24.01 10.88 -23.20
CA LEU A 385 25.42 10.67 -22.85
C LEU A 385 25.82 9.19 -22.90
N GLY A 386 24.89 8.30 -23.30
CA GLY A 386 25.12 6.85 -23.29
C GLY A 386 25.33 6.26 -21.89
N TRP A 387 25.15 7.08 -20.86
CA TRP A 387 25.30 6.68 -19.47
C TRP A 387 23.91 6.53 -18.82
N GLN A 388 23.61 5.33 -18.33
CA GLN A 388 22.44 5.12 -17.50
C GLN A 388 22.84 5.31 -16.03
N PRO A 389 22.21 6.24 -15.31
CA PRO A 389 22.47 6.40 -13.90
C PRO A 389 22.12 5.10 -13.14
N PRO A 390 22.84 4.80 -12.07
CA PRO A 390 22.54 3.62 -11.26
C PRO A 390 21.13 3.73 -10.68
N ASN A 391 20.41 2.60 -10.63
CA ASN A 391 19.11 2.55 -9.97
C ASN A 391 19.31 2.64 -8.44
N VAL A 392 19.09 3.80 -7.90
CA VAL A 392 19.12 4.05 -6.45
C VAL A 392 17.75 3.83 -5.78
N GLY A 393 16.73 3.51 -6.55
CA GLY A 393 15.38 3.20 -6.06
C GLY A 393 15.20 1.76 -5.59
N ILE A 394 13.95 1.37 -5.42
CA ILE A 394 13.53 0.00 -5.12
C ILE A 394 13.22 -0.75 -6.41
N ASN A 395 13.46 -2.06 -6.42
CA ASN A 395 13.06 -2.89 -7.55
C ASN A 395 11.60 -3.29 -7.46
N PHE A 396 11.16 -3.77 -6.30
CA PHE A 396 9.78 -4.20 -6.11
C PHE A 396 9.37 -4.13 -4.64
N VAL A 397 8.07 -4.24 -4.39
CA VAL A 397 7.50 -4.30 -3.05
C VAL A 397 7.15 -5.74 -2.72
N CYS A 398 7.53 -6.20 -1.53
CA CYS A 398 7.12 -7.49 -0.98
C CYS A 398 6.49 -7.28 0.40
N THR A 399 5.18 -7.48 0.48
CA THR A 399 4.46 -7.41 1.76
C THR A 399 4.03 -8.80 2.21
N ASN A 400 4.19 -9.06 3.49
CA ASN A 400 3.73 -10.28 4.14
C ASN A 400 2.75 -9.88 5.26
N VAL A 401 1.48 -10.14 5.05
CA VAL A 401 0.40 -9.82 5.99
C VAL A 401 -0.16 -11.13 6.52
N PRO A 402 -0.18 -11.35 7.84
CA PRO A 402 -0.79 -12.55 8.40
C PRO A 402 -2.26 -12.66 7.99
N GLY A 403 -2.58 -13.67 7.19
CA GLY A 403 -3.94 -13.99 6.79
C GLY A 403 -4.75 -14.58 7.95
N VAL A 404 -6.07 -14.53 7.82
CA VAL A 404 -7.00 -15.18 8.76
C VAL A 404 -6.92 -16.69 8.60
N GLN A 405 -6.75 -17.40 9.70
CA GLN A 405 -6.53 -18.86 9.70
C GLN A 405 -7.80 -19.69 9.94
N VAL A 406 -8.96 -19.06 9.80
CA VAL A 406 -10.27 -19.68 9.91
C VAL A 406 -11.06 -19.43 8.63
N PRO A 407 -12.04 -20.27 8.29
CA PRO A 407 -12.91 -20.00 7.16
C PRO A 407 -13.58 -18.64 7.30
N LEU A 408 -13.57 -17.88 6.21
CA LEU A 408 -14.25 -16.60 6.10
C LEU A 408 -15.43 -16.72 5.15
N TYR A 409 -16.46 -15.95 5.43
CA TYR A 409 -17.66 -15.85 4.60
C TYR A 409 -17.92 -14.39 4.23
N LEU A 410 -18.34 -14.16 3.02
CA LEU A 410 -18.78 -12.84 2.54
C LEU A 410 -20.25 -12.96 2.11
N ALA A 411 -21.12 -12.27 2.82
CA ALA A 411 -22.56 -12.34 2.59
C ALA A 411 -23.08 -13.81 2.51
N GLY A 412 -22.58 -14.69 3.37
CA GLY A 412 -22.97 -16.10 3.44
C GLY A 412 -22.23 -17.04 2.48
N HIS A 413 -21.38 -16.51 1.60
CA HIS A 413 -20.58 -17.29 0.65
C HIS A 413 -19.16 -17.48 1.18
N LYS A 414 -18.67 -18.73 1.16
CA LYS A 414 -17.33 -19.03 1.66
C LYS A 414 -16.26 -18.38 0.79
N VAL A 415 -15.34 -17.67 1.41
CA VAL A 415 -14.17 -17.09 0.72
C VAL A 415 -13.19 -18.23 0.44
N ARG A 416 -12.93 -18.49 -0.84
CA ARG A 416 -11.99 -19.52 -1.31
C ARG A 416 -10.57 -18.97 -1.43
N ASP A 417 -10.44 -17.78 -1.98
CA ASP A 417 -9.16 -17.12 -2.21
C ASP A 417 -9.24 -15.62 -1.90
N THR A 418 -8.10 -15.08 -1.46
CA THR A 418 -7.87 -13.65 -1.33
C THR A 418 -6.59 -13.30 -2.08
N ILE A 419 -6.68 -12.38 -3.03
CA ILE A 419 -5.56 -11.93 -3.88
C ILE A 419 -5.36 -10.44 -3.62
N GLY A 420 -4.28 -10.08 -2.93
CA GLY A 420 -3.95 -8.68 -2.66
C GLY A 420 -3.36 -7.99 -3.89
N LEU A 421 -3.83 -6.81 -4.20
CA LEU A 421 -3.33 -5.95 -5.27
C LEU A 421 -2.68 -4.71 -4.65
N LEU A 422 -1.36 -4.62 -4.73
CA LEU A 422 -0.60 -3.50 -4.20
C LEU A 422 -0.50 -2.35 -5.21
N ILE A 423 -0.19 -1.17 -4.66
CA ILE A 423 0.12 0.02 -5.45
C ILE A 423 1.36 -0.24 -6.32
N LEU A 424 1.24 0.06 -7.61
CA LEU A 424 2.36 0.15 -8.54
C LEU A 424 2.46 1.60 -9.00
N CYS A 425 3.59 2.25 -8.76
CA CYS A 425 3.80 3.66 -9.10
C CYS A 425 5.26 3.94 -9.46
N GLY A 426 5.52 5.09 -10.05
CA GLY A 426 6.85 5.45 -10.49
C GLY A 426 7.39 4.42 -11.48
N ASN A 427 8.58 3.88 -11.23
CA ASN A 427 9.19 2.79 -11.99
C ASN A 427 9.10 1.42 -11.29
N VAL A 428 8.27 1.29 -10.27
CA VAL A 428 8.05 0.02 -9.56
C VAL A 428 6.92 -0.75 -10.24
N GLY A 429 7.28 -1.55 -11.24
CA GLY A 429 6.33 -2.28 -12.08
C GLY A 429 5.97 -3.67 -11.56
N PHE A 430 6.47 -4.08 -10.39
CA PHE A 430 6.18 -5.38 -9.80
C PHE A 430 5.99 -5.27 -8.28
N SER A 431 5.06 -6.05 -7.76
CA SER A 431 4.85 -6.22 -6.32
C SER A 431 4.38 -7.64 -5.99
N THR A 432 4.63 -8.08 -4.78
CA THR A 432 4.18 -9.37 -4.25
C THR A 432 3.50 -9.18 -2.91
N THR A 433 2.32 -9.77 -2.77
CA THR A 433 1.60 -9.87 -1.49
C THR A 433 1.54 -11.32 -1.06
N VAL A 434 1.89 -11.58 0.18
CA VAL A 434 1.73 -12.90 0.82
C VAL A 434 0.71 -12.75 1.93
N LEU A 435 -0.32 -13.61 1.92
CA LEU A 435 -1.46 -13.59 2.83
C LEU A 435 -1.56 -14.92 3.57
#